data_79aade631b0b6ae2b66784032e5afb2b
#
_entry.id   79aade631b0b6ae2b66784032e5afb2b
#
_cell.length_a   1.000
_cell.length_b   1.000
_cell.length_c   1.000
_cell.angle_alpha   90.00
_cell.angle_beta   90.00
_cell.angle_gamma   90.00
#
_symmetry.space_group_name_H-M   'P 1'
#
loop_
_entity.id
_entity.type
_entity.pdbx_description
1 polymer ?
#
loop_
_entity_poly.entity_id
_entity_poly.type
_entity_poly.pdbx_seq_one_letter_code
_entity_poly.pdbx_strand_id
1 'polypeptide(L)'
;EATSTTDGSLQTDGGLSVVKDIVAGDDIKLLSDAAVIHFGANSEITATHVHNVGLTLTHTATGDNTPMVLQLKSEEDAIIANEVIGSLEFAAGDSDGTDGATVAAGIHAVAESTFSASANSTKLVFTTGTSETAASSANAKMTLTSSGLLAITDDLLIKNSGTIGTSADADLLTLGNGNLTV
;
A
#
# COMPACT_ATOMS: atom_id res chain seq x y z
N GLU A 1 8.73 30.99 -12.57
CA GLU A 1 8.08 30.08 -11.61
C GLU A 1 7.77 30.82 -10.31
N ALA A 2 6.59 30.60 -9.73
CA ALA A 2 6.26 31.11 -8.42
C ALA A 2 6.94 30.25 -7.33
N THR A 3 7.72 30.86 -6.47
CA THR A 3 8.43 30.18 -5.38
C THR A 3 7.90 30.52 -4.00
N SER A 4 7.06 31.54 -3.91
CA SER A 4 6.42 32.03 -2.69
C SER A 4 4.97 32.47 -2.94
N THR A 5 4.26 32.86 -1.90
CA THR A 5 2.90 33.41 -2.00
C THR A 5 2.85 34.83 -2.58
N THR A 6 3.99 35.45 -2.86
CA THR A 6 4.09 36.86 -3.26
C THR A 6 4.77 37.07 -4.62
N ASP A 7 5.10 36.03 -5.36
CA ASP A 7 5.84 36.14 -6.63
C ASP A 7 5.10 35.55 -7.86
N GLY A 8 3.83 35.12 -7.71
CA GLY A 8 3.01 34.63 -8.81
C GLY A 8 2.35 35.76 -9.64
N SER A 9 2.00 35.48 -10.88
CA SER A 9 1.28 36.42 -11.78
C SER A 9 -0.16 36.71 -11.32
N LEU A 10 -0.79 35.75 -10.64
CA LEU A 10 -2.08 35.91 -9.98
C LEU A 10 -1.89 35.77 -8.48
N GLN A 11 -2.15 36.83 -7.73
CA GLN A 11 -2.08 36.84 -6.27
C GLN A 11 -3.45 37.21 -5.71
N THR A 12 -3.91 36.46 -4.71
CA THR A 12 -5.18 36.74 -4.01
C THR A 12 -4.92 36.71 -2.50
N ASP A 13 -5.40 37.71 -1.76
CA ASP A 13 -5.33 37.75 -0.30
C ASP A 13 -6.40 36.87 0.36
N GLY A 14 -7.28 36.27 -0.44
CA GLY A 14 -8.35 35.35 -0.03
C GLY A 14 -8.29 34.06 -0.82
N GLY A 15 -9.38 33.29 -0.79
CA GLY A 15 -9.51 32.05 -1.53
C GLY A 15 -9.73 32.25 -3.02
N LEU A 16 -9.40 31.26 -3.82
CA LEU A 16 -9.78 31.14 -5.22
C LEU A 16 -10.94 30.16 -5.34
N SER A 17 -12.08 30.58 -5.91
CA SER A 17 -13.22 29.71 -6.23
C SER A 17 -13.26 29.44 -7.72
N VAL A 18 -13.21 28.15 -8.10
CA VAL A 18 -13.29 27.69 -9.49
C VAL A 18 -14.46 26.73 -9.61
N VAL A 19 -15.38 27.00 -10.54
CA VAL A 19 -16.63 26.24 -10.69
C VAL A 19 -16.41 24.89 -11.36
N LYS A 20 -15.34 24.76 -12.15
CA LYS A 20 -15.00 23.53 -12.89
C LYS A 20 -13.58 23.08 -12.52
N ASP A 21 -12.75 22.85 -13.51
CA ASP A 21 -11.46 22.25 -13.36
C ASP A 21 -10.36 23.31 -13.10
N ILE A 22 -9.33 22.92 -12.35
CA ILE A 22 -8.05 23.60 -12.28
C ILE A 22 -7.06 22.71 -13.03
N VAL A 23 -6.49 23.22 -14.13
CA VAL A 23 -5.44 22.55 -14.90
C VAL A 23 -4.13 23.26 -14.61
N ALA A 24 -3.24 22.58 -13.87
CA ALA A 24 -1.87 23.03 -13.66
C ALA A 24 -0.94 22.37 -14.69
N GLY A 25 -0.12 23.16 -15.39
CA GLY A 25 0.83 22.65 -16.38
C GLY A 25 2.13 22.14 -15.76
N ASP A 26 2.31 22.33 -14.44
CA ASP A 26 3.45 21.91 -13.64
C ASP A 26 2.96 21.61 -12.21
N ASP A 27 3.68 21.98 -11.19
CA ASP A 27 3.42 21.66 -9.80
C ASP A 27 2.25 22.44 -9.16
N ILE A 28 1.59 21.82 -8.19
CA ILE A 28 0.77 22.48 -7.17
C ILE A 28 1.50 22.39 -5.84
N LYS A 29 1.92 23.53 -5.27
CA LYS A 29 2.66 23.62 -4.01
C LYS A 29 1.73 24.06 -2.87
N LEU A 30 1.52 23.20 -1.89
CA LEU A 30 0.80 23.50 -0.66
C LEU A 30 1.83 23.71 0.46
N LEU A 31 2.09 24.97 0.85
CA LEU A 31 3.23 25.34 1.68
C LEU A 31 2.98 25.20 3.19
N SER A 32 1.75 24.93 3.62
CA SER A 32 1.45 24.76 5.05
C SER A 32 1.88 23.40 5.57
N ASP A 33 2.50 23.34 6.74
CA ASP A 33 2.83 22.08 7.44
C ASP A 33 1.60 21.27 7.90
N ALA A 34 0.41 21.83 7.76
CA ALA A 34 -0.87 21.18 8.00
C ALA A 34 -1.80 21.33 6.77
N ALA A 35 -1.23 21.37 5.56
CA ALA A 35 -2.02 21.47 4.34
C ALA A 35 -2.98 20.28 4.19
N VAL A 36 -4.23 20.56 3.78
CA VAL A 36 -5.28 19.56 3.62
C VAL A 36 -5.91 19.69 2.25
N ILE A 37 -6.06 18.56 1.55
CA ILE A 37 -6.92 18.44 0.37
C ILE A 37 -8.19 17.71 0.81
N HIS A 38 -9.35 18.32 0.57
CA HIS A 38 -10.67 17.79 0.90
C HIS A 38 -11.33 17.19 -0.34
N PHE A 39 -11.94 16.02 -0.18
CA PHE A 39 -12.72 15.35 -1.22
C PHE A 39 -14.15 15.13 -0.75
N GLY A 40 -15.10 15.28 -1.69
CA GLY A 40 -16.53 15.13 -1.42
C GLY A 40 -17.19 16.43 -0.95
N ALA A 41 -18.52 16.53 -1.15
CA ALA A 41 -19.31 17.73 -0.81
C ALA A 41 -19.28 18.06 0.69
N ASN A 42 -19.11 17.06 1.53
CA ASN A 42 -19.05 17.20 3.00
C ASN A 42 -17.62 17.08 3.52
N SER A 43 -16.61 17.07 2.63
CA SER A 43 -15.20 16.87 2.99
C SER A 43 -14.96 15.59 3.82
N GLU A 44 -15.70 14.52 3.53
CA GLU A 44 -15.66 13.27 4.28
C GLU A 44 -14.35 12.51 4.11
N ILE A 45 -13.62 12.73 3.02
CA ILE A 45 -12.25 12.20 2.85
C ILE A 45 -11.27 13.36 2.80
N THR A 46 -10.19 13.26 3.55
CA THR A 46 -9.11 14.24 3.53
C THR A 46 -7.75 13.59 3.30
N ALA A 47 -6.87 14.30 2.59
CA ALA A 47 -5.43 14.01 2.53
C ALA A 47 -4.68 15.15 3.23
N THR A 48 -4.04 14.86 4.35
CA THR A 48 -3.41 15.85 5.23
C THR A 48 -1.91 15.62 5.29
N HIS A 49 -1.12 16.67 5.03
CA HIS A 49 0.31 16.67 5.35
C HIS A 49 0.49 16.75 6.86
N VAL A 50 1.21 15.80 7.44
CA VAL A 50 1.60 15.81 8.85
C VAL A 50 3.11 16.01 8.93
N HIS A 51 3.51 17.15 9.47
CA HIS A 51 4.92 17.57 9.55
C HIS A 51 5.82 16.48 10.15
N ASN A 52 6.92 16.17 9.47
CA ASN A 52 7.89 15.12 9.83
C ASN A 52 7.33 13.68 9.94
N VAL A 53 6.06 13.45 9.54
CA VAL A 53 5.43 12.12 9.58
C VAL A 53 5.10 11.62 8.19
N GLY A 54 4.37 12.43 7.38
CA GLY A 54 3.98 12.05 6.04
C GLY A 54 2.58 12.50 5.64
N LEU A 55 1.90 11.67 4.87
CA LEU A 55 0.54 11.91 4.38
C LEU A 55 -0.45 11.03 5.14
N THR A 56 -1.44 11.66 5.77
CA THR A 56 -2.57 10.95 6.41
C THR A 56 -3.81 11.06 5.53
N LEU A 57 -4.41 9.92 5.19
CA LEU A 57 -5.73 9.84 4.57
C LEU A 57 -6.76 9.55 5.66
N THR A 58 -7.80 10.39 5.78
CA THR A 58 -8.80 10.26 6.83
C THR A 58 -10.20 10.25 6.25
N HIS A 59 -11.03 9.30 6.69
CA HIS A 59 -12.48 9.39 6.57
C HIS A 59 -13.01 10.12 7.78
N THR A 60 -13.63 11.29 7.62
CA THR A 60 -13.99 12.19 8.74
C THR A 60 -15.36 11.89 9.34
N ALA A 61 -16.18 11.05 8.70
CA ALA A 61 -17.48 10.67 9.26
C ALA A 61 -17.32 9.83 10.52
N THR A 62 -18.17 10.09 11.54
CA THR A 62 -18.12 9.48 12.87
C THR A 62 -19.17 8.38 13.07
N GLY A 63 -19.94 8.02 12.05
CA GLY A 63 -20.91 6.94 12.11
C GLY A 63 -20.26 5.56 12.11
N ASP A 64 -21.03 4.54 12.45
CA ASP A 64 -20.58 3.14 12.35
C ASP A 64 -20.34 2.73 10.89
N ASN A 65 -19.41 1.80 10.66
CA ASN A 65 -19.06 1.27 9.35
C ASN A 65 -18.59 2.33 8.34
N THR A 66 -17.77 3.28 8.76
CA THR A 66 -17.14 4.29 7.92
C THR A 66 -15.61 4.09 7.85
N PRO A 67 -15.11 2.99 7.29
CA PRO A 67 -13.69 2.73 7.19
C PRO A 67 -13.02 3.67 6.18
N MET A 68 -11.75 4.00 6.40
CA MET A 68 -10.91 4.57 5.35
C MET A 68 -10.48 3.44 4.41
N VAL A 69 -10.81 3.54 3.12
CA VAL A 69 -10.46 2.55 2.10
C VAL A 69 -9.50 3.17 1.10
N LEU A 70 -8.31 2.58 0.95
CA LEU A 70 -7.41 2.83 -0.16
C LEU A 70 -7.58 1.71 -1.18
N GLN A 71 -8.28 1.98 -2.28
CA GLN A 71 -8.48 1.03 -3.36
C GLN A 71 -7.48 1.28 -4.50
N LEU A 72 -6.65 0.30 -4.79
CA LEU A 72 -5.81 0.26 -5.98
C LEU A 72 -6.55 -0.57 -7.03
N LYS A 73 -6.94 0.05 -8.15
CA LYS A 73 -7.75 -0.57 -9.19
C LYS A 73 -7.08 -0.43 -10.55
N SER A 74 -6.91 -1.53 -11.27
CA SER A 74 -6.57 -1.55 -12.68
C SER A 74 -7.86 -1.44 -13.52
N GLU A 75 -7.82 -0.69 -14.61
CA GLU A 75 -8.86 -0.63 -15.65
C GLU A 75 -8.45 -1.43 -16.90
N GLU A 76 -7.59 -2.40 -16.74
CA GLU A 76 -7.17 -3.29 -17.82
C GLU A 76 -8.34 -4.15 -18.32
N ASP A 77 -8.52 -4.26 -19.64
CA ASP A 77 -9.66 -4.95 -20.26
C ASP A 77 -9.71 -6.44 -19.92
N ALA A 78 -8.55 -7.06 -19.74
CA ALA A 78 -8.45 -8.49 -19.44
C ALA A 78 -7.30 -8.77 -18.48
N ILE A 79 -7.62 -9.02 -17.23
CA ILE A 79 -6.65 -9.53 -16.26
C ILE A 79 -6.43 -11.01 -16.55
N ILE A 80 -5.22 -11.40 -16.92
CA ILE A 80 -4.86 -12.82 -17.16
C ILE A 80 -4.01 -13.37 -16.00
N ALA A 81 -3.83 -14.69 -15.97
CA ALA A 81 -3.06 -15.36 -14.93
C ALA A 81 -1.63 -14.81 -14.83
N ASN A 82 -1.16 -14.59 -13.61
CA ASN A 82 0.14 -14.02 -13.21
C ASN A 82 0.30 -12.51 -13.43
N GLU A 83 -0.73 -11.80 -13.86
CA GLU A 83 -0.68 -10.33 -13.88
C GLU A 83 -0.86 -9.72 -12.50
N VAL A 84 -0.17 -8.60 -12.31
CA VAL A 84 -0.24 -7.79 -11.08
C VAL A 84 -1.41 -6.82 -11.19
N ILE A 85 -2.39 -6.97 -10.29
CA ILE A 85 -3.57 -6.10 -10.23
C ILE A 85 -3.23 -4.77 -9.56
N GLY A 86 -2.37 -4.82 -8.55
CA GLY A 86 -1.92 -3.63 -7.82
C GLY A 86 -0.81 -3.97 -6.84
N SER A 87 -0.03 -2.95 -6.49
CA SER A 87 1.11 -3.08 -5.59
C SER A 87 1.15 -1.97 -4.56
N LEU A 88 1.61 -2.29 -3.36
CA LEU A 88 2.11 -1.35 -2.38
C LEU A 88 3.61 -1.61 -2.24
N GLU A 89 4.43 -0.65 -2.65
CA GLU A 89 5.88 -0.80 -2.71
C GLU A 89 6.58 0.19 -1.79
N PHE A 90 7.64 -0.28 -1.15
CA PHE A 90 8.50 0.49 -0.27
C PHE A 90 9.88 0.60 -0.93
N ALA A 91 10.21 1.79 -1.39
CA ALA A 91 11.51 2.08 -1.97
C ALA A 91 12.42 2.74 -0.93
N ALA A 92 13.66 2.31 -0.89
CA ALA A 92 14.67 2.97 -0.07
C ALA A 92 15.17 4.22 -0.79
N GLY A 93 15.23 5.35 -0.10
CA GLY A 93 15.86 6.57 -0.59
C GLY A 93 17.35 6.55 -0.31
N ASP A 94 18.13 6.83 -1.33
CA ASP A 94 19.57 7.07 -1.22
C ASP A 94 19.89 8.35 -2.02
N SER A 95 20.07 9.46 -1.31
CA SER A 95 20.20 10.78 -1.93
C SER A 95 21.54 11.00 -2.66
N ASP A 96 22.53 10.16 -2.42
CA ASP A 96 23.90 10.24 -2.96
C ASP A 96 24.32 8.98 -3.74
N GLY A 97 23.47 7.98 -3.82
CA GLY A 97 23.69 6.71 -4.52
C GLY A 97 22.78 6.47 -5.72
N THR A 98 22.73 5.23 -6.16
CA THR A 98 21.93 4.78 -7.31
C THR A 98 20.70 3.96 -6.90
N ASP A 99 20.51 3.71 -5.60
CA ASP A 99 19.53 2.76 -5.08
C ASP A 99 18.17 3.35 -4.75
N GLY A 100 18.03 4.69 -4.79
CA GLY A 100 16.82 5.41 -4.38
C GLY A 100 15.54 5.09 -5.16
N ALA A 101 15.66 4.46 -6.32
CA ALA A 101 14.52 4.00 -7.12
C ALA A 101 14.21 2.50 -6.94
N THR A 102 15.01 1.79 -6.15
CA THR A 102 14.89 0.33 -6.00
C THR A 102 13.84 0.00 -4.94
N VAL A 103 12.90 -0.86 -5.30
CA VAL A 103 11.91 -1.38 -4.35
C VAL A 103 12.60 -2.31 -3.37
N ALA A 104 12.54 -1.97 -2.08
CA ALA A 104 13.14 -2.74 -0.99
C ALA A 104 12.19 -3.82 -0.44
N ALA A 105 10.89 -3.56 -0.46
CA ALA A 105 9.86 -4.52 -0.07
C ALA A 105 8.53 -4.20 -0.76
N GLY A 106 7.65 -5.17 -0.89
CA GLY A 106 6.34 -4.95 -1.51
C GLY A 106 5.27 -5.95 -1.07
N ILE A 107 4.03 -5.52 -1.25
CA ILE A 107 2.83 -6.36 -1.17
C ILE A 107 2.10 -6.23 -2.49
N HIS A 108 1.88 -7.33 -3.18
CA HIS A 108 1.32 -7.35 -4.52
C HIS A 108 0.08 -8.24 -4.59
N ALA A 109 -0.99 -7.77 -5.24
CA ALA A 109 -2.13 -8.58 -5.61
C ALA A 109 -1.89 -9.13 -7.01
N VAL A 110 -1.85 -10.46 -7.15
CA VAL A 110 -1.51 -11.14 -8.41
C VAL A 110 -2.59 -12.13 -8.77
N ALA A 111 -3.09 -12.06 -10.01
CA ALA A 111 -4.08 -12.97 -10.53
C ALA A 111 -3.55 -14.41 -10.58
N GLU A 112 -4.29 -15.39 -10.06
CA GLU A 112 -3.96 -16.81 -10.16
C GLU A 112 -4.54 -17.45 -11.41
N SER A 113 -5.59 -16.84 -11.96
CA SER A 113 -6.25 -17.27 -13.20
C SER A 113 -6.70 -16.06 -14.01
N THR A 114 -7.03 -16.28 -15.27
CA THR A 114 -7.69 -15.25 -16.08
C THR A 114 -9.04 -14.89 -15.47
N PHE A 115 -9.29 -13.59 -15.28
CA PHE A 115 -10.54 -13.11 -14.71
C PHE A 115 -11.71 -13.28 -15.68
N SER A 116 -12.86 -13.59 -15.13
CA SER A 116 -14.12 -13.70 -15.84
C SER A 116 -15.28 -13.30 -14.91
N ALA A 117 -16.49 -13.32 -15.41
CA ALA A 117 -17.69 -13.03 -14.59
C ALA A 117 -17.85 -13.95 -13.35
N SER A 118 -17.22 -15.12 -13.35
CA SER A 118 -17.29 -16.11 -12.28
C SER A 118 -15.94 -16.52 -11.68
N ALA A 119 -14.82 -15.94 -12.13
CA ALA A 119 -13.48 -16.28 -11.67
C ALA A 119 -12.65 -15.02 -11.49
N ASN A 120 -12.16 -14.79 -10.27
CA ASN A 120 -11.28 -13.69 -9.90
C ASN A 120 -10.26 -14.12 -8.85
N SER A 121 -9.80 -15.38 -8.94
CA SER A 121 -8.84 -15.92 -7.98
C SER A 121 -7.56 -15.08 -7.97
N THR A 122 -7.18 -14.62 -6.79
CA THR A 122 -6.06 -13.69 -6.58
C THR A 122 -5.27 -14.14 -5.37
N LYS A 123 -3.95 -14.09 -5.47
CA LYS A 123 -3.02 -14.28 -4.35
C LYS A 123 -2.43 -12.96 -3.89
N LEU A 124 -2.12 -12.84 -2.61
CA LEU A 124 -1.22 -11.83 -2.09
C LEU A 124 0.21 -12.36 -2.09
N VAL A 125 1.13 -11.56 -2.58
CA VAL A 125 2.55 -11.87 -2.66
C VAL A 125 3.31 -10.84 -1.86
N PHE A 126 4.20 -11.28 -0.97
CA PHE A 126 5.09 -10.43 -0.18
C PHE A 126 6.52 -10.64 -0.69
N THR A 127 7.19 -9.54 -0.99
CA THR A 127 8.56 -9.53 -1.47
C THR A 127 9.45 -8.72 -0.54
N THR A 128 10.68 -9.15 -0.35
CA THR A 128 11.75 -8.40 0.33
C THR A 128 13.05 -8.61 -0.43
N GLY A 129 13.80 -7.55 -0.63
CA GLY A 129 15.11 -7.59 -1.28
C GLY A 129 16.25 -7.85 -0.29
N THR A 130 17.32 -8.46 -0.77
CA THR A 130 18.60 -8.56 -0.03
C THR A 130 19.69 -7.77 -0.75
N SER A 131 19.73 -7.82 -2.07
CA SER A 131 20.68 -7.11 -2.95
C SER A 131 20.05 -6.76 -4.30
N GLU A 132 18.76 -7.05 -4.48
CA GLU A 132 18.02 -6.86 -5.71
C GLU A 132 16.71 -6.14 -5.41
N THR A 133 16.06 -5.66 -6.48
CA THR A 133 14.72 -5.10 -6.37
C THR A 133 13.72 -6.13 -5.83
N ALA A 134 12.85 -5.68 -4.95
CA ALA A 134 11.73 -6.45 -4.39
C ALA A 134 10.38 -6.09 -5.04
N ALA A 135 10.38 -5.59 -6.26
CA ALA A 135 9.18 -5.33 -7.06
C ALA A 135 8.35 -6.60 -7.27
N SER A 136 7.17 -6.48 -7.85
CA SER A 136 6.25 -7.60 -8.09
C SER A 136 6.85 -8.76 -8.90
N SER A 137 7.92 -8.51 -9.67
CA SER A 137 8.68 -9.53 -10.41
C SER A 137 9.71 -10.30 -9.58
N ALA A 138 9.98 -9.87 -8.34
CA ALA A 138 10.91 -10.55 -7.46
C ALA A 138 10.35 -11.90 -6.96
N ASN A 139 11.25 -12.77 -6.49
CA ASN A 139 10.84 -14.02 -5.87
C ASN A 139 10.01 -13.76 -4.59
N ALA A 140 8.86 -14.40 -4.52
CA ALA A 140 7.99 -14.32 -3.35
C ALA A 140 8.71 -14.85 -2.11
N LYS A 141 8.60 -14.13 -0.99
CA LYS A 141 9.02 -14.61 0.34
C LYS A 141 7.86 -15.24 1.11
N MET A 142 6.65 -14.72 0.88
CA MET A 142 5.42 -15.26 1.44
C MET A 142 4.29 -15.08 0.43
N THR A 143 3.39 -16.05 0.34
CA THR A 143 2.17 -15.96 -0.48
C THR A 143 0.97 -16.42 0.31
N LEU A 144 -0.18 -15.76 0.10
CA LEU A 144 -1.49 -16.23 0.53
C LEU A 144 -2.35 -16.38 -0.72
N THR A 145 -2.68 -17.63 -1.06
CA THR A 145 -3.48 -17.95 -2.25
C THR A 145 -4.97 -17.70 -2.04
N SER A 146 -5.74 -17.67 -3.12
CA SER A 146 -7.20 -17.60 -3.08
C SER A 146 -7.85 -18.79 -2.37
N SER A 147 -7.20 -19.95 -2.32
CA SER A 147 -7.64 -21.13 -1.58
C SER A 147 -7.32 -21.08 -0.07
N GLY A 148 -6.65 -20.03 0.40
CA GLY A 148 -6.26 -19.87 1.81
C GLY A 148 -4.95 -20.58 2.18
N LEU A 149 -4.17 -21.08 1.22
CA LEU A 149 -2.85 -21.62 1.50
C LEU A 149 -1.88 -20.48 1.78
N LEU A 150 -1.25 -20.51 2.96
CA LEU A 150 -0.09 -19.68 3.30
C LEU A 150 1.18 -20.46 3.02
N ALA A 151 2.02 -19.95 2.10
CA ALA A 151 3.34 -20.50 1.81
C ALA A 151 4.41 -19.46 2.20
N ILE A 152 5.47 -19.92 2.88
CA ILE A 152 6.66 -19.17 3.26
C ILE A 152 7.85 -19.85 2.61
N THR A 153 8.71 -19.08 1.96
CA THR A 153 9.81 -19.64 1.12
C THR A 153 10.95 -20.21 1.98
N ASP A 154 11.10 -19.71 3.20
CA ASP A 154 12.15 -20.11 4.14
C ASP A 154 11.50 -20.60 5.44
N ASP A 155 12.09 -20.38 6.59
CA ASP A 155 11.64 -20.86 7.88
C ASP A 155 10.45 -20.08 8.46
N LEU A 156 9.58 -20.77 9.19
CA LEU A 156 8.63 -20.18 10.11
C LEU A 156 9.14 -20.28 11.54
N LEU A 157 9.64 -19.16 12.06
CA LEU A 157 10.12 -19.12 13.45
C LEU A 157 8.97 -18.78 14.40
N ILE A 158 8.62 -19.74 15.24
CA ILE A 158 7.66 -19.55 16.34
C ILE A 158 8.45 -19.30 17.63
N LYS A 159 8.02 -18.31 18.43
CA LYS A 159 8.69 -18.01 19.70
C LYS A 159 8.72 -19.23 20.62
N ASN A 160 9.71 -19.29 21.52
CA ASN A 160 9.76 -20.34 22.56
C ASN A 160 8.45 -20.37 23.37
N SER A 161 7.92 -21.58 23.60
CA SER A 161 6.59 -21.82 24.19
C SER A 161 5.41 -21.29 23.34
N GLY A 162 5.64 -21.00 22.06
CA GLY A 162 4.57 -20.76 21.09
C GLY A 162 3.91 -22.08 20.69
N THR A 163 2.70 -21.99 20.18
CA THR A 163 1.90 -23.15 19.77
C THR A 163 1.43 -23.04 18.33
N ILE A 164 1.22 -24.19 17.69
CA ILE A 164 0.52 -24.29 16.40
C ILE A 164 -0.67 -25.21 16.66
N GLY A 165 -1.87 -24.77 16.33
CA GLY A 165 -3.06 -25.54 16.62
C GLY A 165 -4.27 -25.10 15.78
N THR A 166 -5.41 -25.64 16.12
CA THR A 166 -6.72 -25.29 15.55
C THR A 166 -7.50 -24.41 16.53
N SER A 167 -8.65 -23.84 16.10
CA SER A 167 -9.54 -23.11 17.01
C SER A 167 -10.11 -23.96 18.15
N ALA A 168 -10.19 -25.29 17.97
CA ALA A 168 -10.66 -26.23 18.98
C ALA A 168 -9.53 -26.84 19.82
N ASP A 169 -8.30 -26.81 19.32
CA ASP A 169 -7.10 -27.34 19.95
C ASP A 169 -5.94 -26.41 19.59
N ALA A 170 -5.73 -25.40 20.43
CA ALA A 170 -4.77 -24.34 20.16
C ALA A 170 -3.30 -24.76 20.34
N ASP A 171 -3.06 -25.89 20.98
CA ASP A 171 -1.72 -26.40 21.32
C ASP A 171 -1.44 -27.79 20.70
N LEU A 172 -2.01 -28.07 19.53
CA LEU A 172 -1.80 -29.32 18.79
C LEU A 172 -0.31 -29.65 18.59
N LEU A 173 0.50 -28.62 18.44
CA LEU A 173 1.97 -28.71 18.45
C LEU A 173 2.54 -27.64 19.37
N THR A 174 3.07 -28.03 20.51
CA THR A 174 3.79 -27.13 21.43
C THR A 174 5.29 -27.16 21.13
N LEU A 175 5.85 -26.00 20.78
CA LEU A 175 7.27 -25.86 20.48
C LEU A 175 8.05 -25.53 21.76
N GLY A 176 8.77 -26.51 22.30
CA GLY A 176 9.68 -26.36 23.44
C GLY A 176 11.14 -26.23 23.01
N ASN A 177 12.02 -26.13 23.98
CA ASN A 177 13.50 -26.21 23.74
C ASN A 177 13.85 -27.65 23.35
N GLY A 178 13.96 -27.97 22.10
CA GLY A 178 14.34 -29.28 21.59
C GLY A 178 14.04 -29.45 20.10
N ASN A 179 14.66 -30.47 19.51
CA ASN A 179 14.39 -30.82 18.11
C ASN A 179 13.16 -31.74 18.03
N LEU A 180 12.13 -31.36 17.31
CA LEU A 180 11.17 -32.31 16.81
C LEU A 180 11.67 -32.84 15.47
N THR A 181 12.19 -34.05 15.46
CA THR A 181 12.53 -34.77 14.23
C THR A 181 11.37 -35.72 13.92
N VAL A 182 10.75 -35.57 12.79
CA VAL A 182 9.70 -36.45 12.28
C VAL A 182 10.32 -37.44 11.30
#